data_67e5c49d09aa3d073923605a93702f8b
#
_entry.id   67e5c49d09aa3d073923605a93702f8b
#
_cell.length_a   1.000
_cell.length_b   1.000
_cell.length_c   1.000
_cell.angle_alpha   90.00
_cell.angle_beta   90.00
_cell.angle_gamma   90.00
#
_symmetry.space_group_name_H-M   'P 1'
#
loop_
_entity.id
_entity.type
_entity.pdbx_description
1 polymer ?
#
loop_
_entity_poly.entity_id
_entity_poly.type
_entity_poly.pdbx_seq_one_letter_code
_entity_poly.pdbx_strand_id
1 'polypeptide(L)'
;MNTQNQIKENIEIEHFTSDESEKLGFPFSDATIVDNIIYVSGQVGNRPGTTELISGGIGPETTQALNNIKSIINQLGSSSEDIFKCLCMLSDINDYSEMNQAYRMFFDEVKKPSRSTFAGSGLALGAKIEIECWAVKK
;
A
#
# COMPACT_ATOMS: atom_id res chain seq x y z
N MET A 1 -7.78 -4.87 -41.87
CA MET A 1 -7.47 -4.36 -41.06
C MET A 1 -7.23 -4.95 -39.88
N ASN A 2 -6.30 -4.87 -39.33
CA ASN A 2 -5.97 -5.66 -38.27
C ASN A 2 -5.42 -4.83 -37.13
N THR A 3 -6.33 -4.31 -36.39
CA THR A 3 -5.99 -3.52 -35.21
C THR A 3 -5.46 -4.39 -34.08
N GLN A 4 -5.55 -5.70 -34.22
CA GLN A 4 -5.09 -6.62 -33.19
C GLN A 4 -3.59 -6.60 -33.02
N ASN A 5 -2.87 -6.12 -34.00
CA ASN A 5 -1.42 -6.09 -33.96
C ASN A 5 -0.87 -4.74 -33.54
N GLN A 6 -1.72 -3.86 -33.02
CA GLN A 6 -1.22 -2.66 -32.42
C GLN A 6 -0.64 -3.01 -31.06
N ILE A 7 0.60 -3.40 -31.07
CA ILE A 7 1.36 -3.61 -29.86
C ILE A 7 1.63 -2.22 -29.29
N LYS A 8 1.35 -2.06 -28.00
CA LYS A 8 1.83 -0.89 -27.30
C LYS A 8 3.35 -0.95 -27.29
N GLU A 9 3.96 -0.19 -28.17
CA GLU A 9 5.40 -0.21 -28.34
C GLU A 9 6.14 0.37 -27.14
N ASN A 10 5.48 1.27 -26.39
CA ASN A 10 6.15 1.98 -25.30
C ASN A 10 5.28 2.00 -24.07
N ILE A 11 5.35 0.95 -23.25
CA ILE A 11 4.79 0.99 -21.92
C ILE A 11 5.78 1.74 -21.04
N GLU A 12 5.39 2.92 -20.61
CA GLU A 12 6.22 3.71 -19.72
C GLU A 12 5.89 3.36 -18.26
N ILE A 13 6.91 3.42 -17.42
CA ILE A 13 6.74 3.30 -15.98
C ILE A 13 6.75 4.71 -15.42
N GLU A 14 5.66 5.10 -14.78
CA GLU A 14 5.62 6.35 -14.03
C GLU A 14 6.06 6.08 -12.60
N HIS A 15 6.82 7.00 -12.04
CA HIS A 15 7.30 6.92 -10.66
C HIS A 15 6.67 8.06 -9.88
N PHE A 16 6.07 7.74 -8.74
CA PHE A 16 5.43 8.75 -7.91
C PHE A 16 6.06 8.75 -6.51
N THR A 17 6.47 9.92 -6.06
CA THR A 17 6.92 10.14 -4.69
C THR A 17 6.26 11.42 -4.18
N SER A 18 5.56 11.34 -3.07
CA SER A 18 4.91 12.51 -2.48
C SER A 18 5.97 13.47 -1.94
N ASP A 19 5.56 14.74 -1.75
CA ASP A 19 6.47 15.75 -1.19
C ASP A 19 6.98 15.34 0.19
N GLU A 20 6.14 14.70 0.97
CA GLU A 20 6.50 14.22 2.31
C GLU A 20 7.58 13.14 2.25
N SER A 21 7.41 12.17 1.36
CA SER A 21 8.38 11.09 1.19
C SER A 21 9.68 11.59 0.59
N GLU A 22 9.61 12.56 -0.33
CA GLU A 22 10.80 13.16 -0.94
C GLU A 22 11.76 13.70 0.11
N LYS A 23 11.21 14.34 1.15
CA LYS A 23 12.02 14.91 2.24
C LYS A 23 12.72 13.85 3.06
N LEU A 24 12.17 12.64 3.13
CA LEU A 24 12.74 11.55 3.91
C LEU A 24 13.85 10.82 3.17
N GLY A 25 13.95 11.02 1.85
CA GLY A 25 15.05 10.48 1.05
C GLY A 25 15.09 8.96 0.96
N PHE A 26 13.93 8.31 0.93
CA PHE A 26 13.88 6.85 0.79
C PHE A 26 14.44 6.41 -0.58
N PRO A 27 15.10 5.26 -0.64
CA PRO A 27 15.68 4.76 -1.90
C PRO A 27 14.63 4.08 -2.80
N PHE A 28 13.38 4.49 -2.73
CA PHE A 28 12.28 3.92 -3.53
C PHE A 28 11.18 4.97 -3.69
N SER A 29 10.37 4.80 -4.73
CA SER A 29 9.18 5.63 -4.95
C SER A 29 8.04 5.17 -4.05
N ASP A 30 7.09 6.04 -3.76
CA ASP A 30 5.88 5.66 -3.04
C ASP A 30 5.03 4.70 -3.86
N ALA A 31 5.02 4.89 -5.16
CA ALA A 31 4.30 4.00 -6.07
C ALA A 31 4.91 4.06 -7.46
N THR A 32 4.71 3.00 -8.22
CA THR A 32 4.98 2.98 -9.66
C THR A 32 3.67 2.66 -10.36
N ILE A 33 3.48 3.26 -11.53
CA ILE A 33 2.29 3.05 -12.34
C ILE A 33 2.74 2.45 -13.66
N VAL A 34 2.19 1.28 -13.98
CA VAL A 34 2.44 0.60 -15.25
C VAL A 34 1.08 0.39 -15.88
N ASP A 35 0.89 0.96 -17.07
CA ASP A 35 -0.40 0.97 -17.73
C ASP A 35 -1.45 1.62 -16.80
N ASN A 36 -2.46 0.86 -16.43
CA ASN A 36 -3.51 1.36 -15.55
C ASN A 36 -3.46 0.73 -14.15
N ILE A 37 -2.30 0.24 -13.74
CA ILE A 37 -2.14 -0.36 -12.41
C ILE A 37 -1.17 0.46 -11.59
N ILE A 38 -1.56 0.77 -10.36
CA ILE A 38 -0.73 1.42 -9.36
C ILE A 38 -0.17 0.35 -8.43
N TYR A 39 1.15 0.29 -8.34
CA TYR A 39 1.86 -0.60 -7.42
C TYR A 39 2.39 0.25 -6.27
N VAL A 40 1.74 0.18 -5.12
CA VAL A 40 2.13 0.98 -3.96
C VAL A 40 3.21 0.25 -3.19
N SER A 41 4.31 0.93 -2.89
CA SER A 41 5.36 0.38 -2.03
C SER A 41 4.81 0.02 -0.65
N GLY A 42 5.42 -0.95 -0.01
CA GLY A 42 5.03 -1.34 1.34
C GLY A 42 4.99 -0.15 2.29
N GLN A 43 3.89 -0.03 3.01
CA GLN A 43 3.69 1.04 3.98
C GLN A 43 3.60 0.46 5.38
N VAL A 44 4.26 1.12 6.31
CA VAL A 44 4.11 0.83 7.74
C VAL A 44 3.23 1.91 8.38
N GLY A 45 2.94 1.76 9.66
CA GLY A 45 2.06 2.69 10.37
C GLY A 45 2.79 3.92 10.91
N ASN A 46 3.58 4.57 10.08
CA ASN A 46 4.30 5.78 10.46
C ASN A 46 3.45 7.03 10.29
N ARG A 47 3.71 8.04 11.11
CA ARG A 47 3.11 9.35 10.93
C ARG A 47 3.56 9.92 9.59
N PRO A 48 2.64 10.47 8.79
CA PRO A 48 3.01 11.04 7.49
C PRO A 48 4.15 12.05 7.62
N GLY A 49 5.11 11.95 6.72
CA GLY A 49 6.27 12.83 6.70
C GLY A 49 7.32 12.53 7.76
N THR A 50 7.20 11.41 8.46
CA THR A 50 8.16 11.00 9.50
C THR A 50 8.47 9.52 9.39
N THR A 51 9.49 9.06 10.12
CA THR A 51 9.79 7.64 10.28
C THR A 51 9.30 7.11 11.62
N GLU A 52 8.42 7.87 12.30
CA GLU A 52 7.93 7.55 13.62
C GLU A 52 6.64 6.75 13.53
N LEU A 53 6.64 5.54 14.10
CA LEU A 53 5.43 4.73 14.14
C LEU A 53 4.44 5.33 15.13
N ILE A 54 3.14 5.24 14.80
CA ILE A 54 2.13 5.64 15.77
C ILE A 54 2.10 4.61 16.90
N SER A 55 1.65 5.06 18.06
CA SER A 55 1.53 4.19 19.23
C SER A 55 0.22 3.42 19.22
N GLY A 56 0.15 2.33 19.99
CA GLY A 56 -1.09 1.59 20.21
C GLY A 56 -1.07 0.14 19.75
N GLY A 57 -0.01 -0.30 19.09
CA GLY A 57 0.14 -1.70 18.69
C GLY A 57 -0.42 -1.99 17.31
N ILE A 58 -0.73 -3.26 17.07
CA ILE A 58 -1.06 -3.78 15.73
C ILE A 58 -2.30 -3.14 15.11
N GLY A 59 -3.36 -2.89 15.88
CA GLY A 59 -4.57 -2.29 15.35
C GLY A 59 -4.34 -0.89 14.78
N PRO A 60 -3.87 0.06 15.58
CA PRO A 60 -3.54 1.40 15.10
C PRO A 60 -2.49 1.41 14.00
N GLU A 61 -1.45 0.58 14.08
CA GLU A 61 -0.44 0.50 13.01
C GLU A 61 -1.05 0.04 11.70
N THR A 62 -1.95 -0.94 11.74
CA THR A 62 -2.65 -1.43 10.55
C THR A 62 -3.50 -0.33 9.92
N THR A 63 -4.27 0.37 10.73
CA THR A 63 -5.11 1.48 10.25
C THR A 63 -4.26 2.56 9.61
N GLN A 64 -3.16 2.94 10.26
CA GLN A 64 -2.28 3.98 9.73
C GLN A 64 -1.59 3.55 8.44
N ALA A 65 -1.13 2.31 8.36
CA ALA A 65 -0.51 1.80 7.14
C ALA A 65 -1.49 1.86 5.96
N LEU A 66 -2.74 1.45 6.19
CA LEU A 66 -3.78 1.52 5.16
C LEU A 66 -4.14 2.96 4.80
N ASN A 67 -4.16 3.87 5.77
CA ASN A 67 -4.39 5.29 5.48
C ASN A 67 -3.23 5.89 4.68
N ASN A 68 -2.00 5.47 4.94
CA ASN A 68 -0.84 5.90 4.15
C ASN A 68 -0.98 5.44 2.70
N ILE A 69 -1.42 4.20 2.48
CA ILE A 69 -1.70 3.68 1.14
C ILE A 69 -2.82 4.50 0.48
N LYS A 70 -3.91 4.74 1.19
CA LYS A 70 -5.04 5.52 0.69
C LYS A 70 -4.61 6.92 0.26
N SER A 71 -3.75 7.57 1.05
CA SER A 71 -3.22 8.89 0.71
C SER A 71 -2.46 8.86 -0.62
N ILE A 72 -1.63 7.86 -0.83
CA ILE A 72 -0.86 7.72 -2.06
C ILE A 72 -1.79 7.56 -3.26
N ILE A 73 -2.72 6.62 -3.19
CA ILE A 73 -3.61 6.36 -4.34
C ILE A 73 -4.58 7.50 -4.60
N ASN A 74 -5.00 8.24 -3.56
CA ASN A 74 -5.82 9.42 -3.74
C ASN A 74 -5.08 10.53 -4.48
N GLN A 75 -3.80 10.72 -4.20
CA GLN A 75 -2.97 11.69 -4.91
C GLN A 75 -2.80 11.32 -6.39
N LEU A 76 -2.99 10.05 -6.72
CA LEU A 76 -2.92 9.55 -8.10
C LEU A 76 -4.31 9.49 -8.77
N GLY A 77 -5.35 10.00 -8.12
CA GLY A 77 -6.70 10.09 -8.69
C GLY A 77 -7.57 8.86 -8.51
N SER A 78 -7.13 7.89 -7.71
CA SER A 78 -7.90 6.68 -7.42
C SER A 78 -8.35 6.67 -5.97
N SER A 79 -9.12 5.68 -5.57
CA SER A 79 -9.66 5.59 -4.22
C SER A 79 -9.49 4.18 -3.65
N SER A 80 -9.82 4.00 -2.37
CA SER A 80 -9.66 2.71 -1.71
C SER A 80 -10.49 1.59 -2.36
N GLU A 81 -11.60 1.94 -3.02
CA GLU A 81 -12.39 0.93 -3.76
C GLU A 81 -11.70 0.42 -5.02
N ASP A 82 -10.64 1.10 -5.47
CA ASP A 82 -9.85 0.68 -6.61
C ASP A 82 -8.75 -0.30 -6.23
N ILE A 83 -8.52 -0.52 -4.94
CA ILE A 83 -7.54 -1.50 -4.45
C ILE A 83 -8.08 -2.90 -4.71
N PHE A 84 -7.30 -3.73 -5.42
CA PHE A 84 -7.76 -5.09 -5.76
C PHE A 84 -6.89 -6.19 -5.18
N LYS A 85 -5.70 -5.88 -4.67
CA LYS A 85 -4.83 -6.87 -4.06
C LYS A 85 -3.95 -6.22 -2.99
N CYS A 86 -3.77 -6.93 -1.89
CA CYS A 86 -2.85 -6.52 -0.83
C CYS A 86 -1.99 -7.69 -0.39
N LEU A 87 -0.79 -7.38 0.09
CA LEU A 87 0.09 -8.29 0.78
C LEU A 87 0.36 -7.69 2.15
N CYS A 88 0.00 -8.42 3.21
CA CYS A 88 0.24 -8.01 4.58
C CYS A 88 1.41 -8.80 5.15
N MET A 89 2.36 -8.11 5.73
CA MET A 89 3.55 -8.68 6.34
C MET A 89 3.54 -8.32 7.82
N LEU A 90 3.63 -9.33 8.68
CA LEU A 90 3.61 -9.16 10.13
C LEU A 90 4.98 -9.46 10.71
N SER A 91 5.33 -8.83 11.82
CA SER A 91 6.51 -9.20 12.59
C SER A 91 6.21 -10.35 13.55
N ASP A 92 4.93 -10.62 13.83
CA ASP A 92 4.48 -11.70 14.71
C ASP A 92 3.14 -12.22 14.21
N ILE A 93 3.06 -13.51 13.89
CA ILE A 93 1.83 -14.12 13.38
C ILE A 93 0.71 -14.11 14.43
N ASN A 94 1.02 -13.97 15.69
CA ASN A 94 0.02 -13.87 16.75
C ASN A 94 -0.80 -12.59 16.67
N ASP A 95 -0.34 -11.59 15.90
CA ASP A 95 -1.10 -10.35 15.67
C ASP A 95 -2.14 -10.48 14.56
N TYR A 96 -2.27 -11.65 13.94
CA TYR A 96 -3.11 -11.88 12.77
C TYR A 96 -4.56 -11.49 12.98
N SER A 97 -5.17 -11.94 14.07
CA SER A 97 -6.59 -11.71 14.36
C SER A 97 -6.90 -10.23 14.60
N GLU A 98 -6.05 -9.56 15.38
CA GLU A 98 -6.23 -8.15 15.68
C GLU A 98 -5.97 -7.29 14.45
N MET A 99 -4.98 -7.65 13.64
CA MET A 99 -4.76 -7.02 12.34
C MET A 99 -6.00 -7.13 11.47
N ASN A 100 -6.60 -8.32 11.41
CA ASN A 100 -7.80 -8.54 10.59
C ASN A 100 -8.97 -7.66 10.99
N GLN A 101 -9.12 -7.35 12.27
CA GLN A 101 -10.18 -6.46 12.74
C GLN A 101 -10.01 -5.06 12.13
N ALA A 102 -8.82 -4.49 12.24
CA ALA A 102 -8.55 -3.16 11.68
C ALA A 102 -8.63 -3.16 10.16
N TYR A 103 -8.11 -4.20 9.51
CA TYR A 103 -8.14 -4.37 8.07
C TYR A 103 -9.59 -4.43 7.57
N ARG A 104 -10.43 -5.21 8.24
CA ARG A 104 -11.84 -5.35 7.88
C ARG A 104 -12.58 -4.02 7.98
N MET A 105 -12.31 -3.25 9.03
CA MET A 105 -12.94 -1.94 9.20
C MET A 105 -12.58 -0.97 8.08
N PHE A 106 -11.33 -1.01 7.63
CA PHE A 106 -10.90 -0.13 6.54
C PHE A 106 -11.64 -0.44 5.23
N PHE A 107 -11.87 -1.72 4.93
CA PHE A 107 -12.54 -2.15 3.72
C PHE A 107 -14.02 -2.47 3.93
N ASP A 108 -14.64 -1.92 4.97
CA ASP A 108 -15.99 -2.29 5.36
C ASP A 108 -17.04 -1.98 4.28
N GLU A 109 -16.92 -0.82 3.64
CA GLU A 109 -17.91 -0.35 2.68
C GLU A 109 -17.51 -0.61 1.22
N VAL A 110 -16.46 -1.37 0.98
CA VAL A 110 -16.00 -1.68 -0.37
C VAL A 110 -15.85 -3.18 -0.54
N LYS A 111 -15.77 -3.62 -1.78
CA LYS A 111 -15.46 -5.01 -2.07
C LYS A 111 -14.03 -5.28 -1.66
N LYS A 112 -13.82 -6.37 -0.96
CA LYS A 112 -12.53 -6.68 -0.37
C LYS A 112 -11.53 -7.11 -1.43
N PRO A 113 -10.30 -6.57 -1.39
CA PRO A 113 -9.23 -7.04 -2.27
C PRO A 113 -8.88 -8.49 -1.97
N SER A 114 -8.28 -9.17 -2.93
CA SER A 114 -7.61 -10.44 -2.63
C SER A 114 -6.38 -10.13 -1.76
N ARG A 115 -5.98 -11.06 -0.90
CA ARG A 115 -4.90 -10.82 0.05
C ARG A 115 -4.12 -12.08 0.36
N SER A 116 -2.82 -11.91 0.57
CA SER A 116 -1.98 -12.91 1.23
C SER A 116 -1.35 -12.26 2.47
N THR A 117 -1.07 -13.07 3.48
CA THR A 117 -0.47 -12.61 4.72
C THR A 117 0.58 -13.60 5.19
N PHE A 118 1.70 -13.11 5.66
CA PHE A 118 2.71 -13.93 6.30
C PHE A 118 3.41 -13.13 7.40
N ALA A 119 4.13 -13.82 8.26
CA ALA A 119 4.98 -13.20 9.26
C ALA A 119 6.43 -13.46 8.92
N GLY A 120 7.25 -12.43 8.98
CA GLY A 120 8.68 -12.52 8.80
C GLY A 120 9.42 -12.41 10.14
N SER A 121 10.75 -12.31 10.06
CA SER A 121 11.59 -12.19 11.25
C SER A 121 11.68 -10.76 11.78
N GLY A 122 11.19 -9.78 11.04
CA GLY A 122 11.19 -8.39 11.45
C GLY A 122 10.85 -7.50 10.28
N LEU A 123 10.47 -6.27 10.57
CA LEU A 123 10.08 -5.26 9.59
C LEU A 123 10.85 -3.97 9.83
N ALA A 124 10.91 -3.12 8.79
CA ALA A 124 11.56 -1.83 8.89
C ALA A 124 10.98 -1.01 10.04
N LEU A 125 11.82 -0.20 10.68
CA LEU A 125 11.46 0.70 11.78
C LEU A 125 10.93 -0.01 13.03
N GLY A 126 11.06 -1.33 13.11
CA GLY A 126 10.46 -2.09 14.19
C GLY A 126 8.95 -2.18 14.08
N ALA A 127 8.41 -2.01 12.89
CA ALA A 127 6.97 -2.05 12.67
C ALA A 127 6.39 -3.43 12.95
N LYS A 128 5.14 -3.46 13.41
CA LYS A 128 4.40 -4.70 13.61
C LYS A 128 3.73 -5.17 12.33
N ILE A 129 3.52 -4.28 11.39
CA ILE A 129 2.87 -4.59 10.11
C ILE A 129 3.45 -3.72 9.00
N GLU A 130 3.54 -4.32 7.83
CA GLU A 130 3.79 -3.62 6.58
C GLU A 130 2.78 -4.14 5.56
N ILE A 131 2.19 -3.25 4.77
CA ILE A 131 1.20 -3.61 3.76
C ILE A 131 1.58 -2.98 2.44
N GLU A 132 1.57 -3.79 1.37
CA GLU A 132 1.61 -3.25 0.01
C GLU A 132 0.30 -3.56 -0.68
N CYS A 133 -0.15 -2.66 -1.54
CA CYS A 133 -1.39 -2.82 -2.29
C CYS A 133 -1.20 -2.48 -3.75
N TRP A 134 -2.06 -3.06 -4.58
CA TRP A 134 -2.18 -2.78 -6.00
C TRP A 134 -3.57 -2.23 -6.26
N ALA A 135 -3.65 -1.17 -7.05
CA ALA A 135 -4.92 -0.51 -7.33
C ALA A 135 -5.04 -0.19 -8.81
N VAL A 136 -6.27 -0.06 -9.28
CA VAL A 136 -6.51 0.38 -10.65
C VAL A 136 -6.40 1.91 -10.69
N LYS A 137 -5.66 2.41 -11.67
CA LYS A 137 -5.56 3.84 -11.89
C LYS A 137 -6.79 4.32 -12.66
N LYS A 138 -7.47 5.31 -12.13
CA LYS A 138 -8.62 5.93 -12.80
C LYS A 138 -8.22 7.06 -13.74
#